data_b9da37335004a4632af712c82ff09241
#
_entry.id   b9da37335004a4632af712c82ff09241
#
_cell.length_a   1.000
_cell.length_b   1.000
_cell.length_c   1.000
_cell.angle_alpha   90.00
_cell.angle_beta   90.00
_cell.angle_gamma   90.00
#
_symmetry.space_group_name_H-M   'P 1'
#
loop_
_entity.id
_entity.type
_entity.pdbx_description
1 polymer ?
#
loop_
_entity_poly.entity_id
_entity_poly.type
_entity_poly.pdbx_seq_one_letter_code
_entity_poly.pdbx_strand_id
1 'polypeptide(L)'
;MRLTVPVAKVLSALLAEPGAPRYGLDLMRFTGLSSGTLYPVLHRLQAAGWLVADWEDVDPGAAGRPARRYYRLTGEGIRSARLALAELRALVPVERAGADPAGAPVW
;
A
#
# COMPACT_ATOMS: atom_id res chain seq x y z
N MET A 1 -11.07 4.80 8.31
CA MET A 1 -9.69 5.25 7.99
C MET A 1 -9.74 6.44 7.07
N ARG A 2 -9.10 7.50 7.44
CA ARG A 2 -9.04 8.67 6.56
C ARG A 2 -8.08 8.41 5.41
N LEU A 3 -8.54 8.60 4.19
CA LEU A 3 -7.74 8.33 3.00
C LEU A 3 -7.03 9.62 2.55
N THR A 4 -5.75 9.69 2.85
CA THR A 4 -4.87 10.76 2.38
C THR A 4 -4.06 10.24 1.20
N VAL A 5 -3.34 11.13 0.50
CA VAL A 5 -2.48 10.69 -0.61
C VAL A 5 -1.43 9.67 -0.14
N PRO A 6 -0.71 9.89 0.98
CA PRO A 6 0.21 8.86 1.45
C PRO A 6 -0.47 7.53 1.77
N VAL A 7 -1.64 7.55 2.39
CA VAL A 7 -2.38 6.32 2.68
C VAL A 7 -2.75 5.61 1.37
N ALA A 8 -3.26 6.36 0.39
CA ALA A 8 -3.62 5.77 -0.90
C ALA A 8 -2.42 5.13 -1.60
N LYS A 9 -1.27 5.77 -1.54
CA LYS A 9 -0.04 5.21 -2.13
C LYS A 9 0.37 3.91 -1.46
N VAL A 10 0.31 3.87 -0.13
CA VAL A 10 0.68 2.66 0.63
C VAL A 10 -0.30 1.53 0.33
N LEU A 11 -1.60 1.83 0.31
CA LEU A 11 -2.60 0.81 -0.01
C LEU A 11 -2.43 0.28 -1.43
N SER A 12 -2.12 1.14 -2.39
CA SER A 12 -1.87 0.72 -3.77
C SER A 12 -0.66 -0.20 -3.85
N ALA A 13 0.40 0.11 -3.11
CA ALA A 13 1.59 -0.73 -3.08
C ALA A 13 1.28 -2.11 -2.50
N LEU A 14 0.51 -2.16 -1.41
CA LEU A 14 0.15 -3.41 -0.77
C LEU A 14 -0.82 -4.23 -1.62
N LEU A 15 -1.71 -3.57 -2.35
CA LEU A 15 -2.67 -4.25 -3.22
C LEU A 15 -2.08 -4.75 -4.52
N ALA A 16 -0.87 -4.32 -4.88
CA ALA A 16 -0.20 -4.81 -6.09
C ALA A 16 -0.04 -6.34 -6.04
N GLU A 17 0.22 -6.87 -4.83
CA GLU A 17 0.20 -8.31 -4.58
C GLU A 17 -0.52 -8.55 -3.26
N PRO A 18 -1.84 -8.63 -3.27
CA PRO A 18 -2.60 -8.79 -2.03
C PRO A 18 -2.18 -10.06 -1.28
N GLY A 19 -1.95 -9.92 0.01
CA GLY A 19 -1.53 -11.05 0.83
C GLY A 19 -0.04 -11.30 0.84
N ALA A 20 0.72 -10.73 -0.09
CA ALA A 20 2.18 -10.89 -0.09
C ALA A 20 2.82 -10.03 0.99
N PRO A 21 3.85 -10.54 1.67
CA PRO A 21 4.57 -9.72 2.64
C PRO A 21 5.43 -8.67 1.94
N ARG A 22 5.48 -7.48 2.53
CA ARG A 22 6.29 -6.38 2.02
C ARG A 22 7.13 -5.79 3.13
N TYR A 23 8.38 -5.53 2.85
CA TYR A 23 9.25 -4.85 3.80
C TYR A 23 9.08 -3.34 3.70
N GLY A 24 9.41 -2.62 4.78
CA GLY A 24 9.32 -1.17 4.78
C GLY A 24 10.13 -0.53 3.66
N LEU A 25 11.33 -1.04 3.38
CA LEU A 25 12.16 -0.52 2.30
C LEU A 25 11.50 -0.67 0.93
N ASP A 26 10.84 -1.81 0.68
CA ASP A 26 10.09 -2.02 -0.56
C ASP A 26 8.97 -1.01 -0.70
N LEU A 27 8.24 -0.78 0.39
CA LEU A 27 7.14 0.19 0.39
C LEU A 27 7.65 1.61 0.17
N MET A 28 8.79 1.96 0.75
CA MET A 28 9.40 3.27 0.51
C MET A 28 9.77 3.45 -0.96
N ARG A 29 10.36 2.43 -1.56
CA ARG A 29 10.75 2.47 -2.98
C ARG A 29 9.54 2.56 -3.88
N PHE A 30 8.51 1.77 -3.60
CA PHE A 30 7.31 1.72 -4.42
C PHE A 30 6.53 3.04 -4.34
N THR A 31 6.39 3.60 -3.13
CA THR A 31 5.56 4.78 -2.90
C THR A 31 6.31 6.10 -3.07
N GLY A 32 7.63 6.07 -2.96
CA GLY A 32 8.44 7.29 -2.91
C GLY A 32 8.34 8.02 -1.59
N LEU A 33 7.68 7.45 -0.59
CA LEU A 33 7.53 8.11 0.71
C LEU A 33 8.78 7.92 1.56
N SER A 34 9.08 8.93 2.38
CA SER A 34 10.13 8.82 3.38
C SER A 34 9.67 7.91 4.53
N SER A 35 10.60 7.42 5.32
CA SER A 35 10.27 6.62 6.48
C SER A 35 9.39 7.40 7.47
N GLY A 36 9.65 8.69 7.63
CA GLY A 36 8.87 9.53 8.54
C GLY A 36 7.41 9.68 8.14
N THR A 37 7.08 9.47 6.89
CA THR A 37 5.69 9.48 6.42
C THR A 37 5.12 8.07 6.36
N LEU A 38 5.92 7.12 5.91
CA LEU A 38 5.45 5.73 5.71
C LEU A 38 5.06 5.05 7.02
N TYR A 39 5.93 5.07 8.03
CA TYR A 39 5.68 4.28 9.24
C TYR A 39 4.47 4.73 10.04
N PRO A 40 4.18 6.03 10.17
CA PRO A 40 2.91 6.44 10.78
C PRO A 40 1.68 5.92 10.03
N VAL A 41 1.73 5.85 8.69
CA VAL A 41 0.65 5.27 7.90
C VAL A 41 0.50 3.78 8.21
N LEU A 42 1.60 3.03 8.23
CA LEU A 42 1.57 1.61 8.55
C LEU A 42 0.99 1.38 9.94
N HIS A 43 1.36 2.21 10.91
CA HIS A 43 0.83 2.14 12.26
C HIS A 43 -0.70 2.31 12.30
N ARG A 44 -1.21 3.28 11.57
CA ARG A 44 -2.65 3.52 11.52
C ARG A 44 -3.39 2.37 10.86
N LEU A 45 -2.82 1.80 9.80
CA LEU A 45 -3.41 0.65 9.13
C LEU A 45 -3.44 -0.58 10.04
N GLN A 46 -2.39 -0.78 10.84
CA GLN A 46 -2.38 -1.85 11.83
C GLN A 46 -3.46 -1.63 12.89
N ALA A 47 -3.58 -0.40 13.40
CA ALA A 47 -4.58 -0.07 14.41
C ALA A 47 -6.00 -0.26 13.88
N ALA A 48 -6.22 -0.04 12.59
CA ALA A 48 -7.52 -0.25 11.97
C ALA A 48 -7.82 -1.72 11.64
N GLY A 49 -6.86 -2.61 11.84
CA GLY A 49 -7.05 -4.02 11.52
C GLY A 49 -6.88 -4.37 10.04
N TRP A 50 -6.37 -3.44 9.25
CA TRP A 50 -6.17 -3.67 7.81
C TRP A 50 -4.83 -4.30 7.50
N LEU A 51 -3.88 -4.22 8.43
CA LEU A 51 -2.50 -4.62 8.21
C LEU A 51 -2.01 -5.38 9.42
N VAL A 52 -1.24 -6.43 9.19
CA VAL A 52 -0.48 -7.11 10.23
C VAL A 52 0.99 -6.93 9.92
N ALA A 53 1.79 -6.89 10.97
CA ALA A 53 3.23 -6.81 10.87
C ALA A 53 3.84 -8.01 11.57
N ASP A 54 4.93 -8.52 11.04
CA ASP A 54 5.60 -9.67 11.61
C ASP A 54 7.10 -9.56 11.33
N TRP A 55 7.87 -10.44 11.96
CA TRP A 55 9.31 -10.52 11.77
C TRP A 55 9.64 -11.66 10.83
N GLU A 56 10.69 -11.48 10.04
CA GLU A 56 11.22 -12.59 9.26
C GLU A 56 11.56 -13.76 10.17
N ASP A 57 11.29 -14.97 9.68
CA ASP A 57 11.70 -16.18 10.35
C ASP A 57 13.11 -16.54 9.87
N VAL A 58 14.10 -15.82 10.36
CA VAL A 58 15.51 -16.05 10.06
C VAL A 58 16.32 -15.98 11.33
N ASP A 59 17.41 -16.73 11.35
CA ASP A 59 18.43 -16.59 12.40
C ASP A 59 19.36 -15.44 12.01
N PRO A 60 19.35 -14.32 12.76
CA PRO A 60 20.20 -13.18 12.41
C PRO A 60 21.68 -13.52 12.30
N GLY A 61 22.18 -14.43 13.16
CA GLY A 61 23.56 -14.87 13.10
C GLY A 61 23.87 -15.57 11.80
N ALA A 62 23.04 -16.51 11.37
CA ALA A 62 23.22 -17.24 10.13
C ALA A 62 22.98 -16.35 8.91
N ALA A 63 22.03 -15.44 8.98
CA ALA A 63 21.72 -14.54 7.87
C ALA A 63 22.75 -13.41 7.72
N GLY A 64 23.57 -13.17 8.74
CA GLY A 64 24.54 -12.08 8.72
C GLY A 64 23.90 -10.70 8.82
N ARG A 65 22.65 -10.60 9.27
CA ARG A 65 21.90 -9.36 9.43
C ARG A 65 20.75 -9.57 10.39
N PRO A 66 20.19 -8.49 10.97
CA PRO A 66 19.00 -8.60 11.81
C PRO A 66 17.79 -9.09 11.00
N ALA A 67 16.86 -9.73 11.69
CA ALA A 67 15.57 -10.06 11.10
C ALA A 67 14.87 -8.78 10.69
N ARG A 68 14.14 -8.81 9.58
CA ARG A 68 13.41 -7.66 9.05
C ARG A 68 11.94 -7.77 9.40
N ARG A 69 11.32 -6.60 9.59
CA ARG A 69 9.89 -6.53 9.80
C ARG A 69 9.21 -6.43 8.44
N TYR A 70 8.15 -7.21 8.27
CA TYR A 70 7.35 -7.14 7.04
C TYR A 70 5.89 -6.91 7.38
N TYR A 71 5.14 -6.47 6.37
CA TYR A 71 3.75 -6.05 6.51
C TYR A 71 2.92 -6.75 5.45
N ARG A 72 1.69 -7.08 5.81
CA ARG A 72 0.78 -7.77 4.92
C ARG A 72 -0.64 -7.32 5.21
N LEU A 73 -1.44 -7.12 4.16
CA LEU A 73 -2.86 -6.81 4.33
C LEU A 73 -3.60 -8.03 4.88
N THR A 74 -4.51 -7.78 5.82
CA THR A 74 -5.47 -8.79 6.26
C THR A 74 -6.55 -8.94 5.19
N GLY A 75 -7.40 -9.96 5.32
CA GLY A 75 -8.56 -10.09 4.42
C GLY A 75 -9.46 -8.87 4.50
N GLU A 76 -9.69 -8.37 5.70
CA GLU A 76 -10.45 -7.12 5.89
C GLU A 76 -9.73 -5.94 5.22
N GLY A 77 -8.42 -5.87 5.38
CA GLY A 77 -7.62 -4.80 4.78
C GLY A 77 -7.71 -4.81 3.27
N ILE A 78 -7.68 -5.98 2.65
CA ILE A 78 -7.81 -6.10 1.20
C ILE A 78 -9.16 -5.54 0.74
N ARG A 79 -10.25 -5.98 1.38
CA ARG A 79 -11.60 -5.51 1.03
C ARG A 79 -11.75 -4.02 1.24
N SER A 80 -11.32 -3.55 2.41
CA SER A 80 -11.46 -2.14 2.78
C SER A 80 -10.59 -1.23 1.92
N ALA A 81 -9.38 -1.67 1.59
CA ALA A 81 -8.48 -0.90 0.74
C ALA A 81 -9.03 -0.79 -0.68
N ARG A 82 -9.55 -1.87 -1.23
CA ARG A 82 -10.15 -1.85 -2.56
C ARG A 82 -11.33 -0.90 -2.62
N LEU A 83 -12.19 -0.94 -1.60
CA LEU A 83 -13.34 -0.04 -1.54
C LEU A 83 -12.91 1.41 -1.41
N ALA A 84 -11.97 1.70 -0.52
CA ALA A 84 -11.50 3.06 -0.30
C ALA A 84 -10.87 3.65 -1.56
N LEU A 85 -10.04 2.87 -2.27
CA LEU A 85 -9.43 3.34 -3.51
C LEU A 85 -10.44 3.49 -4.63
N ALA A 86 -11.45 2.62 -4.69
CA ALA A 86 -12.52 2.74 -5.65
C ALA A 86 -13.32 4.03 -5.43
N GLU A 87 -13.63 4.36 -4.17
CA GLU A 87 -14.32 5.60 -3.82
C GLU A 87 -13.49 6.82 -4.18
N LEU A 88 -12.19 6.77 -3.91
CA LEU A 88 -11.30 7.87 -4.30
C LEU A 88 -11.29 8.05 -5.82
N ARG A 89 -11.22 6.95 -6.54
CA ARG A 89 -11.19 6.99 -8.00
C ARG A 89 -12.47 7.57 -8.57
N ALA A 90 -13.60 7.34 -7.92
CA ALA A 90 -14.88 7.89 -8.33
C ALA A 90 -14.96 9.40 -8.15
N LEU A 91 -14.13 9.98 -7.28
CA LEU A 91 -14.09 11.42 -7.09
C LEU A 91 -13.24 12.14 -8.13
N VAL A 92 -12.40 11.42 -8.86
CA VAL A 92 -11.52 12.01 -9.84
C VAL A 92 -12.30 12.25 -11.10
N PRO A 93 -12.26 13.46 -11.69
CA PRO A 93 -12.93 13.71 -12.95
C PRO A 93 -12.40 12.76 -14.00
N VAL A 94 -13.23 12.50 -14.95
CA VAL A 94 -12.99 11.39 -15.81
C VAL A 94 -12.19 11.73 -17.02
N GLU A 95 -11.16 12.41 -16.85
CA GLU A 95 -10.28 12.62 -17.95
C GLU A 95 -9.77 11.33 -18.45
N ARG A 96 -9.64 10.42 -17.55
CA ARG A 96 -9.23 9.14 -17.99
C ARG A 96 -10.25 8.51 -18.89
N ALA A 97 -11.43 8.93 -18.80
CA ALA A 97 -12.41 8.39 -19.67
C ALA A 97 -12.11 8.90 -21.03
N GLY A 98 -11.63 10.02 -20.99
CA GLY A 98 -11.17 10.42 -22.21
C GLY A 98 -10.24 9.40 -22.67
N ALA A 99 -10.01 8.86 -21.79
CA ALA A 99 -9.30 7.85 -22.25
C ALA A 99 -10.06 7.10 -23.21
N ASP A 100 -10.37 7.68 -23.42
CA ASP A 100 -10.58 7.26 -24.23
C ASP A 100 -10.07 7.18 -25.15
N PRO A 101 -9.91 6.75 -25.30
CA PRO A 101 -9.35 6.64 -26.00
C PRO A 101 -9.34 6.56 -26.97
N ALA A 102 -9.82 6.46 -27.17
CA ALA A 102 -9.87 6.53 -27.90
C ALA A 102 -9.82 7.13 -28.33
N GLY A 103 -9.76 7.34 -27.93
CA GLY A 103 -9.76 7.88 -28.14
C GLY A 103 -9.46 8.69 -28.25
N ALA A 104 -9.38 8.85 -28.10
CA ALA A 104 -9.11 9.58 -28.16
C ALA A 104 -8.63 10.11 -28.52
N PRO A 105 -8.36 10.40 -28.62
CA PRO A 105 -7.93 11.11 -29.07
C PRO A 105 -7.50 11.73 -29.47
N VAL A 106 -7.46 11.81 -29.57
CA VAL A 106 -7.03 12.39 -29.94
C VAL A 106 -6.77 13.20 -29.94
N TRP A 107 -6.49 13.40 -29.82
CA TRP A 107 -6.21 14.25 -29.91
C TRP A 107 -5.65 14.70 -30.34
#